data_ff1538f0e4aebf9dab90affc2eae9be9
#
_entry.id   ff1538f0e4aebf9dab90affc2eae9be9
#
_cell.length_a   1.000
_cell.length_b   1.000
_cell.length_c   1.000
_cell.angle_alpha   90.00
_cell.angle_beta   90.00
_cell.angle_gamma   90.00
#
_symmetry.space_group_name_H-M   'P 1'
#
loop_
_entity.id
_entity.type
_entity.pdbx_description
1 polymer ?
#
loop_
_entity_poly.entity_id
_entity_poly.type
_entity_poly.pdbx_seq_one_letter_code
_entity_poly.pdbx_strand_id
1 'polypeptide(L)'
;METGPRSRRSSLLAIGLLPILGACSDHGLGPPEEVGPPVTGFEERSGVGFTTHPEELAFLAAVDAESDRVRITEVGTSVHGRPIHLVRLAHPQPAPDDQIAAGPALLVVGSQHGDEPAGREAALQFLRDLAFAEASLLPDALSTATVLVIPTANPDGRIANTRRNADNVDINRDHLALVSPEARTIAQVIRDFRPDLVVDAHERPGATTPDLQLLWPRNLNVYGPVRDLSRALVEDHLFDQLPLAGWSVELYGAGPGPPGDENESMLRNAVGLRHALGLLVESSGQQGAPLRAAVHQETMNSVLEFFWNRSGEIVTAVTAAPGAKEATGRDRSEPFYLFGADDNAPTPDQILDPPPCAYALSTEQVTTLQSQITLLELQTETDGSGVLVRMDQPMMPVIPFLVDPGARGPRVTGLARLSAVECGAP
;
A
#
# COMPACT_ATOMS: atom_id res chain seq x y z
N MET A 1 24.58 -40.26 -26.58
CA MET A 1 25.04 -39.55 -25.36
C MET A 1 23.83 -38.80 -24.84
N GLU A 2 23.17 -39.43 -23.88
CA GLU A 2 21.97 -38.90 -23.23
C GLU A 2 22.37 -37.94 -22.12
N THR A 3 21.81 -36.75 -22.11
CA THR A 3 21.84 -35.84 -20.96
C THR A 3 20.44 -35.70 -20.41
N GLY A 4 20.21 -36.42 -19.30
CA GLY A 4 18.93 -36.37 -18.58
C GLY A 4 18.69 -35.04 -17.85
N PRO A 5 17.43 -34.73 -17.54
CA PRO A 5 17.03 -33.48 -16.88
C PRO A 5 17.37 -33.48 -15.39
N ARG A 6 17.93 -32.39 -14.92
CA ARG A 6 18.13 -32.11 -13.49
C ARG A 6 16.80 -31.80 -12.81
N SER A 7 16.38 -32.67 -11.92
CA SER A 7 15.22 -32.43 -11.05
C SER A 7 15.53 -31.32 -10.03
N ARG A 8 14.86 -30.20 -10.11
CA ARG A 8 14.80 -29.24 -9.02
C ARG A 8 13.76 -29.75 -8.01
N ARG A 9 14.19 -30.02 -6.81
CA ARG A 9 13.30 -30.38 -5.70
C ARG A 9 12.60 -29.11 -5.20
N SER A 10 11.31 -29.01 -5.44
CA SER A 10 10.43 -28.05 -4.77
C SER A 10 10.24 -28.53 -3.34
N SER A 11 10.66 -27.73 -2.36
CA SER A 11 10.41 -28.00 -0.95
C SER A 11 9.03 -27.46 -0.60
N LEU A 12 8.01 -28.29 -0.72
CA LEU A 12 6.70 -28.05 -0.13
C LEU A 12 6.84 -28.19 1.39
N LEU A 13 6.65 -27.11 2.14
CA LEU A 13 6.49 -27.16 3.60
C LEU A 13 5.10 -27.72 3.91
N ALA A 14 5.02 -29.01 4.16
CA ALA A 14 3.84 -29.65 4.75
C ALA A 14 3.96 -29.56 6.27
N ILE A 15 3.12 -28.76 6.92
CA ILE A 15 2.96 -28.78 8.37
C ILE A 15 2.23 -30.07 8.73
N GLY A 16 2.99 -31.04 9.26
CA GLY A 16 2.47 -32.33 9.70
C GLY A 16 1.78 -32.23 11.07
N LEU A 17 0.50 -32.52 11.15
CA LEU A 17 -0.20 -32.85 12.40
C LEU A 17 0.26 -34.23 12.89
N LEU A 18 0.81 -34.29 14.12
CA LEU A 18 1.08 -35.52 14.83
C LEU A 18 -0.15 -35.96 15.64
N PRO A 19 -0.53 -37.28 15.65
CA PRO A 19 -1.63 -37.76 16.46
C PRO A 19 -1.20 -37.97 17.91
N ILE A 20 -2.04 -37.52 18.84
CA ILE A 20 -1.89 -37.72 20.28
C ILE A 20 -2.36 -39.13 20.62
N LEU A 21 -1.44 -39.98 21.08
CA LEU A 21 -1.78 -41.25 21.79
C LEU A 21 -1.82 -40.99 23.28
N GLY A 22 -2.98 -41.18 23.89
CA GLY A 22 -3.19 -41.02 25.31
C GLY A 22 -2.54 -42.11 26.15
N ALA A 23 -2.02 -41.72 27.31
CA ALA A 23 -1.79 -42.59 28.46
C ALA A 23 -2.12 -41.84 29.75
N CYS A 24 -2.79 -42.52 30.66
CA CYS A 24 -3.36 -41.97 31.90
C CYS A 24 -2.33 -41.72 33.01
N SER A 25 -2.64 -40.69 33.80
CA SER A 25 -2.39 -40.49 35.23
C SER A 25 -0.98 -40.26 35.73
N ASP A 26 -0.67 -38.98 36.05
CA ASP A 26 -0.19 -38.64 37.40
C ASP A 26 -0.48 -37.14 37.66
N HIS A 27 -0.99 -36.79 38.88
CA HIS A 27 -1.29 -35.42 39.28
C HIS A 27 0.00 -34.69 39.67
N GLY A 28 0.82 -34.38 38.64
CA GLY A 28 1.85 -33.34 38.72
C GLY A 28 1.36 -32.16 37.86
N LEU A 29 1.59 -30.94 38.31
CA LEU A 29 1.45 -29.75 37.48
C LEU A 29 2.29 -30.02 36.21
N GLY A 30 1.63 -30.33 35.11
CA GLY A 30 2.27 -30.48 33.81
C GLY A 30 3.01 -29.20 33.47
N PRO A 31 4.03 -29.26 32.60
CA PRO A 31 4.63 -28.02 32.05
C PRO A 31 3.48 -27.13 31.55
N PRO A 32 3.61 -25.80 31.69
CA PRO A 32 2.60 -24.89 31.15
C PRO A 32 2.32 -25.32 29.73
N GLU A 33 1.05 -25.47 29.39
CA GLU A 33 0.60 -25.76 28.06
C GLU A 33 1.23 -24.72 27.14
N GLU A 34 2.06 -25.11 26.17
CA GLU A 34 2.60 -24.19 25.19
C GLU A 34 1.41 -23.61 24.44
N VAL A 35 1.03 -22.40 24.81
CA VAL A 35 -0.01 -21.65 24.11
C VAL A 35 0.58 -21.32 22.73
N GLY A 36 0.00 -21.89 21.68
CA GLY A 36 0.42 -21.59 20.32
C GLY A 36 0.21 -20.10 19.98
N PRO A 37 0.74 -19.63 18.84
CA PRO A 37 0.53 -18.25 18.40
C PRO A 37 -0.94 -17.84 18.44
N PRO A 38 -1.26 -16.56 18.71
CA PRO A 38 -2.63 -16.06 18.70
C PRO A 38 -3.35 -16.39 17.38
N VAL A 39 -4.61 -16.81 17.48
CA VAL A 39 -5.44 -17.08 16.30
C VAL A 39 -6.48 -16.00 16.12
N THR A 40 -6.85 -15.71 14.86
CA THR A 40 -7.90 -14.72 14.57
C THR A 40 -9.28 -15.27 14.85
N GLY A 41 -10.28 -14.42 15.08
CA GLY A 41 -11.66 -14.88 15.25
C GLY A 41 -12.22 -15.63 14.03
N PHE A 42 -11.69 -15.38 12.85
CA PHE A 42 -11.97 -16.11 11.62
C PHE A 42 -11.45 -17.55 11.68
N GLU A 43 -10.21 -17.73 12.13
CA GLU A 43 -9.59 -19.06 12.31
C GLU A 43 -10.30 -19.86 13.41
N GLU A 44 -10.64 -19.23 14.55
CA GLU A 44 -11.40 -19.87 15.64
C GLU A 44 -12.74 -20.44 15.14
N ARG A 45 -13.37 -19.77 14.17
CA ARG A 45 -14.62 -20.21 13.54
C ARG A 45 -14.41 -21.06 12.29
N SER A 46 -13.18 -21.55 12.05
CA SER A 46 -12.85 -22.36 10.87
C SER A 46 -13.25 -21.71 9.55
N GLY A 47 -13.06 -20.41 9.44
CA GLY A 47 -13.34 -19.64 8.24
C GLY A 47 -14.81 -19.19 8.08
N VAL A 48 -15.63 -19.37 9.10
CA VAL A 48 -17.02 -18.91 9.10
C VAL A 48 -17.11 -17.50 9.70
N GLY A 49 -17.31 -16.49 8.86
CA GLY A 49 -17.37 -15.09 9.26
C GLY A 49 -16.02 -14.51 9.63
N PHE A 50 -15.70 -13.39 9.01
CA PHE A 50 -14.44 -12.67 9.25
C PHE A 50 -14.32 -12.16 10.68
N THR A 51 -13.09 -12.03 11.16
CA THR A 51 -12.74 -11.42 12.44
C THR A 51 -13.48 -10.10 12.65
N THR A 52 -14.18 -9.92 13.74
CA THR A 52 -14.85 -8.67 14.09
C THR A 52 -13.84 -7.62 14.56
N HIS A 53 -14.24 -6.36 14.62
CA HIS A 53 -13.33 -5.31 15.09
C HIS A 53 -12.89 -5.49 16.57
N PRO A 54 -13.76 -5.88 17.53
CA PRO A 54 -13.30 -6.19 18.88
C PRO A 54 -12.32 -7.38 18.95
N GLU A 55 -12.55 -8.42 18.15
CA GLU A 55 -11.64 -9.58 18.06
C GLU A 55 -10.27 -9.17 17.47
N GLU A 56 -10.26 -8.29 16.45
CA GLU A 56 -9.02 -7.73 15.92
C GLU A 56 -8.21 -7.00 16.99
N LEU A 57 -8.86 -6.14 17.78
CA LEU A 57 -8.17 -5.41 18.85
C LEU A 57 -7.58 -6.36 19.89
N ALA A 58 -8.31 -7.41 20.27
CA ALA A 58 -7.83 -8.44 21.19
C ALA A 58 -6.66 -9.24 20.59
N PHE A 59 -6.77 -9.63 19.32
CA PHE A 59 -5.71 -10.34 18.59
C PHE A 59 -4.43 -9.49 18.48
N LEU A 60 -4.54 -8.22 18.08
CA LEU A 60 -3.39 -7.32 17.99
C LEU A 60 -2.71 -7.13 19.36
N ALA A 61 -3.50 -6.99 20.43
CA ALA A 61 -2.95 -6.87 21.77
C ALA A 61 -2.21 -8.15 22.22
N ALA A 62 -2.72 -9.34 21.85
CA ALA A 62 -2.04 -10.60 22.14
C ALA A 62 -0.73 -10.73 21.37
N VAL A 63 -0.73 -10.42 20.07
CA VAL A 63 0.49 -10.45 19.24
C VAL A 63 1.56 -9.50 19.77
N ASP A 64 1.19 -8.25 20.14
CA ASP A 64 2.11 -7.25 20.69
C ASP A 64 2.70 -7.67 22.05
N ALA A 65 1.90 -8.36 22.87
CA ALA A 65 2.34 -8.83 24.19
C ALA A 65 3.24 -10.07 24.13
N GLU A 66 3.13 -10.89 23.09
CA GLU A 66 3.76 -12.21 23.00
C GLU A 66 4.96 -12.25 22.05
N SER A 67 5.22 -11.20 21.26
CA SER A 67 6.32 -11.16 20.29
C SER A 67 7.12 -9.86 20.32
N ASP A 68 8.41 -9.95 20.66
CA ASP A 68 9.34 -8.81 20.59
C ASP A 68 9.56 -8.29 19.15
N ARG A 69 9.18 -9.07 18.13
CA ARG A 69 9.31 -8.67 16.72
C ARG A 69 8.26 -7.69 16.27
N VAL A 70 7.28 -7.40 17.11
CA VAL A 70 6.14 -6.55 16.79
C VAL A 70 6.08 -5.36 17.73
N ARG A 71 5.70 -4.22 17.21
CA ARG A 71 5.29 -3.04 17.96
C ARG A 71 4.03 -2.47 17.32
N ILE A 72 2.96 -2.37 18.09
CA ILE A 72 1.66 -1.88 17.64
C ILE A 72 1.35 -0.54 18.31
N THR A 73 0.96 0.45 17.51
CA THR A 73 0.54 1.76 18.05
C THR A 73 -0.68 2.27 17.29
N GLU A 74 -1.51 3.05 17.95
CA GLU A 74 -2.49 3.90 17.30
C GLU A 74 -1.77 5.03 16.55
N VAL A 75 -2.10 5.19 15.26
CA VAL A 75 -1.52 6.22 14.38
C VAL A 75 -2.55 7.23 13.89
N GLY A 76 -3.82 7.01 14.18
CA GLY A 76 -4.92 7.90 13.84
C GLY A 76 -6.25 7.34 14.29
N THR A 77 -7.32 8.07 14.01
CA THR A 77 -8.69 7.68 14.33
C THR A 77 -9.61 7.86 13.13
N SER A 78 -10.66 7.06 13.07
CA SER A 78 -11.75 7.20 12.10
C SER A 78 -12.66 8.39 12.43
N VAL A 79 -13.64 8.66 11.58
CA VAL A 79 -14.69 9.68 11.82
C VAL A 79 -15.37 9.51 13.17
N HIS A 80 -15.69 8.28 13.59
CA HIS A 80 -16.30 8.00 14.88
C HIS A 80 -15.29 7.82 16.03
N GLY A 81 -14.03 8.22 15.85
CA GLY A 81 -12.98 8.16 16.87
C GLY A 81 -12.48 6.74 17.19
N ARG A 82 -12.66 5.77 16.28
CA ARG A 82 -12.10 4.43 16.46
C ARG A 82 -10.63 4.43 16.06
N PRO A 83 -9.76 3.74 16.84
CA PRO A 83 -8.33 3.72 16.57
C PRO A 83 -8.01 3.04 15.23
N ILE A 84 -7.04 3.60 14.52
CA ILE A 84 -6.38 2.99 13.37
C ILE A 84 -4.98 2.60 13.83
N HIS A 85 -4.66 1.31 13.77
CA HIS A 85 -3.39 0.78 14.26
C HIS A 85 -2.38 0.61 13.13
N LEU A 86 -1.11 0.87 13.45
CA LEU A 86 0.04 0.50 12.65
C LEU A 86 0.85 -0.56 13.41
N VAL A 87 1.02 -1.69 12.76
CA VAL A 87 1.94 -2.76 13.18
C VAL A 87 3.28 -2.52 12.51
N ARG A 88 4.36 -2.51 13.27
CA ARG A 88 5.74 -2.53 12.78
C ARG A 88 6.33 -3.90 13.10
N LEU A 89 6.90 -4.54 12.12
CA LEU A 89 7.42 -5.90 12.26
C LEU A 89 8.82 -6.00 11.66
N ALA A 90 9.79 -6.48 12.44
CA ALA A 90 11.17 -6.72 12.04
C ALA A 90 11.84 -7.74 12.97
N HIS A 91 13.02 -8.26 12.60
CA HIS A 91 13.79 -9.18 13.40
C HIS A 91 15.15 -8.57 13.78
N PRO A 92 15.60 -8.66 15.07
CA PRO A 92 14.92 -9.32 16.21
C PRO A 92 13.77 -8.49 16.79
N GLN A 93 13.71 -7.18 16.53
CA GLN A 93 12.67 -6.26 16.98
C GLN A 93 12.60 -5.04 16.04
N PRO A 94 11.46 -4.32 15.96
CA PRO A 94 11.36 -3.13 15.15
C PRO A 94 12.31 -2.01 15.61
N ALA A 95 12.99 -1.41 14.65
CA ALA A 95 13.83 -0.24 14.90
C ALA A 95 12.99 0.99 15.34
N PRO A 96 13.60 2.05 15.92
CA PRO A 96 12.95 3.34 16.07
C PRO A 96 12.41 3.89 14.75
N ASP A 97 11.36 4.71 14.83
CA ASP A 97 10.61 5.17 13.65
C ASP A 97 11.47 5.94 12.63
N ASP A 98 12.42 6.74 13.10
CA ASP A 98 13.39 7.47 12.25
C ASP A 98 14.35 6.53 11.51
N GLN A 99 14.69 5.39 12.08
CA GLN A 99 15.51 4.38 11.42
C GLN A 99 14.69 3.54 10.43
N ILE A 100 13.42 3.28 10.73
CA ILE A 100 12.50 2.64 9.77
C ILE A 100 12.37 3.53 8.53
N ALA A 101 12.16 4.85 8.73
CA ALA A 101 12.04 5.82 7.63
C ALA A 101 13.30 5.95 6.75
N ALA A 102 14.46 5.53 7.28
CA ALA A 102 15.76 5.57 6.58
C ALA A 102 16.15 4.20 5.97
N GLY A 103 15.40 3.14 6.27
CA GLY A 103 15.67 1.77 5.82
C GLY A 103 14.60 1.24 4.86
N PRO A 104 14.83 0.06 4.26
CA PRO A 104 13.82 -0.58 3.42
C PRO A 104 12.55 -0.91 4.19
N ALA A 105 11.39 -0.53 3.66
CA ALA A 105 10.10 -0.79 4.28
C ALA A 105 9.01 -1.17 3.27
N LEU A 106 8.19 -2.17 3.64
CA LEU A 106 7.00 -2.62 2.93
C LEU A 106 5.76 -2.27 3.76
N LEU A 107 4.77 -1.59 3.17
CA LEU A 107 3.49 -1.29 3.83
C LEU A 107 2.35 -2.10 3.21
N VAL A 108 1.57 -2.78 4.04
CA VAL A 108 0.30 -3.41 3.66
C VAL A 108 -0.86 -2.60 4.24
N VAL A 109 -1.82 -2.21 3.40
CA VAL A 109 -3.03 -1.49 3.80
C VAL A 109 -4.24 -2.36 3.50
N GLY A 110 -4.96 -2.78 4.55
CA GLY A 110 -6.19 -3.54 4.43
C GLY A 110 -7.43 -2.69 4.76
N SER A 111 -8.56 -3.16 4.25
CA SER A 111 -9.90 -2.64 4.57
C SER A 111 -10.05 -1.12 4.48
N GLN A 112 -9.60 -0.51 3.39
CA GLN A 112 -9.99 0.85 3.01
C GLN A 112 -11.50 0.90 2.73
N HIS A 113 -12.03 -0.17 2.09
CA HIS A 113 -13.45 -0.42 1.98
C HIS A 113 -13.87 -1.40 3.08
N GLY A 114 -14.85 -1.00 3.91
CA GLY A 114 -15.20 -1.78 5.09
C GLY A 114 -15.97 -3.08 4.78
N ASP A 115 -16.55 -3.20 3.60
CA ASP A 115 -17.24 -4.40 3.09
C ASP A 115 -16.29 -5.37 2.34
N GLU A 116 -14.98 -5.09 2.32
CA GLU A 116 -13.92 -5.89 1.69
C GLU A 116 -12.97 -6.48 2.76
N PRO A 117 -13.40 -7.48 3.55
CA PRO A 117 -12.67 -7.92 4.75
C PRO A 117 -11.52 -8.91 4.50
N ALA A 118 -11.40 -9.54 3.33
CA ALA A 118 -10.48 -10.66 3.14
C ALA A 118 -9.01 -10.23 3.16
N GLY A 119 -8.67 -9.10 2.55
CA GLY A 119 -7.31 -8.54 2.59
C GLY A 119 -6.87 -8.18 4.00
N ARG A 120 -7.79 -7.68 4.84
CA ARG A 120 -7.56 -7.43 6.25
C ARG A 120 -7.31 -8.73 7.02
N GLU A 121 -8.13 -9.75 6.81
CA GLU A 121 -7.98 -11.05 7.47
C GLU A 121 -6.63 -11.67 7.14
N ALA A 122 -6.26 -11.64 5.86
CA ALA A 122 -4.95 -12.10 5.41
C ALA A 122 -3.80 -11.29 6.06
N ALA A 123 -3.95 -9.97 6.19
CA ALA A 123 -2.94 -9.13 6.83
C ALA A 123 -2.75 -9.47 8.33
N LEU A 124 -3.83 -9.82 9.06
CA LEU A 124 -3.74 -10.28 10.44
C LEU A 124 -3.01 -11.63 10.55
N GLN A 125 -3.31 -12.58 9.66
CA GLN A 125 -2.62 -13.87 9.62
C GLN A 125 -1.15 -13.71 9.21
N PHE A 126 -0.89 -12.93 8.17
CA PHE A 126 0.47 -12.64 7.68
C PHE A 126 1.35 -12.02 8.76
N LEU A 127 0.88 -10.99 9.47
CA LEU A 127 1.67 -10.36 10.54
C LEU A 127 1.96 -11.33 11.69
N ARG A 128 0.99 -12.18 12.07
CA ARG A 128 1.20 -13.22 13.10
C ARG A 128 2.22 -14.26 12.64
N ASP A 129 2.09 -14.75 11.43
CA ASP A 129 2.99 -15.79 10.90
C ASP A 129 4.45 -15.28 10.87
N LEU A 130 4.66 -14.02 10.53
CA LEU A 130 5.98 -13.38 10.62
C LEU A 130 6.44 -13.14 12.08
N ALA A 131 5.51 -12.75 12.97
CA ALA A 131 5.81 -12.48 14.37
C ALA A 131 6.28 -13.73 15.14
N PHE A 132 5.72 -14.90 14.79
CA PHE A 132 5.96 -16.17 15.51
C PHE A 132 6.73 -17.20 14.70
N ALA A 133 7.14 -16.91 13.47
CA ALA A 133 7.96 -17.82 12.67
C ALA A 133 9.26 -18.19 13.41
N GLU A 134 9.72 -19.43 13.25
CA GLU A 134 11.05 -19.80 13.73
C GLU A 134 12.13 -18.94 13.05
N ALA A 135 13.14 -18.51 13.80
CA ALA A 135 14.20 -17.64 13.29
C ALA A 135 14.94 -18.25 12.07
N SER A 136 15.04 -19.58 12.02
CA SER A 136 15.62 -20.31 10.88
C SER A 136 14.74 -20.31 9.62
N LEU A 137 13.46 -19.98 9.75
CA LEU A 137 12.48 -19.93 8.66
C LEU A 137 12.14 -18.48 8.28
N LEU A 138 12.55 -17.49 9.12
CA LEU A 138 12.41 -16.10 8.77
C LEU A 138 13.30 -15.80 7.57
N PRO A 139 12.75 -15.20 6.53
CA PRO A 139 13.59 -14.65 5.48
C PRO A 139 14.55 -13.64 6.12
N ASP A 140 15.81 -13.63 5.70
CA ASP A 140 16.80 -12.60 6.09
C ASP A 140 16.27 -11.17 5.88
N ALA A 141 15.20 -11.04 5.09
CA ALA A 141 14.42 -9.83 4.86
C ALA A 141 14.07 -9.07 6.14
N LEU A 142 13.51 -9.75 7.14
CA LEU A 142 13.11 -9.09 8.39
C LEU A 142 14.28 -8.61 9.26
N SER A 143 15.50 -9.02 8.95
CA SER A 143 16.72 -8.52 9.60
C SER A 143 17.23 -7.21 9.00
N THR A 144 16.76 -6.86 7.79
CA THR A 144 17.25 -5.71 7.02
C THR A 144 16.15 -4.77 6.55
N ALA A 145 14.89 -5.18 6.67
CA ALA A 145 13.72 -4.41 6.26
C ALA A 145 12.62 -4.47 7.32
N THR A 146 11.75 -3.48 7.32
CA THR A 146 10.56 -3.45 8.19
C THR A 146 9.30 -3.71 7.38
N VAL A 147 8.45 -4.62 7.88
CA VAL A 147 7.09 -4.78 7.39
C VAL A 147 6.15 -3.92 8.25
N LEU A 148 5.43 -3.04 7.59
CA LEU A 148 4.42 -2.17 8.17
C LEU A 148 3.03 -2.69 7.76
N VAL A 149 2.08 -2.74 8.69
CA VAL A 149 0.72 -3.20 8.38
C VAL A 149 -0.30 -2.27 9.03
N ILE A 150 -1.24 -1.74 8.23
CA ILE A 150 -2.50 -1.15 8.68
C ILE A 150 -3.59 -2.17 8.36
N PRO A 151 -4.01 -3.02 9.31
CA PRO A 151 -4.96 -4.10 9.01
C PRO A 151 -6.32 -3.54 8.61
N THR A 152 -6.81 -2.53 9.36
CA THR A 152 -8.12 -1.90 9.15
C THR A 152 -7.96 -0.39 9.03
N ALA A 153 -7.90 0.11 7.80
CA ALA A 153 -7.83 1.55 7.52
C ALA A 153 -9.17 2.26 7.75
N ASN A 154 -10.31 1.55 7.63
CA ASN A 154 -11.67 2.06 7.77
C ASN A 154 -12.47 1.26 8.82
N PRO A 155 -12.22 1.46 10.12
CA PRO A 155 -12.92 0.70 11.15
C PRO A 155 -14.42 1.00 11.22
N ASP A 156 -14.87 2.20 10.85
CA ASP A 156 -16.29 2.57 10.81
C ASP A 156 -17.01 1.82 9.69
N GLY A 157 -16.48 1.86 8.49
CA GLY A 157 -17.00 1.11 7.34
C GLY A 157 -16.96 -0.40 7.60
N ARG A 158 -15.90 -0.92 8.26
CA ARG A 158 -15.79 -2.35 8.60
C ARG A 158 -16.90 -2.80 9.54
N ILE A 159 -17.19 -2.03 10.58
CA ILE A 159 -18.26 -2.34 11.54
C ILE A 159 -19.64 -2.25 10.87
N ALA A 160 -19.84 -1.22 10.04
CA ALA A 160 -21.09 -1.02 9.31
C ALA A 160 -21.24 -1.96 8.10
N ASN A 161 -20.18 -2.68 7.72
CA ASN A 161 -20.09 -3.47 6.49
C ASN A 161 -20.45 -2.66 5.25
N THR A 162 -19.81 -1.48 5.11
CA THR A 162 -20.02 -0.55 4.01
C THR A 162 -18.69 -0.19 3.36
N ARG A 163 -18.70 0.07 2.05
CA ARG A 163 -17.53 0.49 1.29
C ARG A 163 -16.92 1.77 1.86
N ARG A 164 -17.74 2.77 2.09
CA ARG A 164 -17.32 4.12 2.47
C ARG A 164 -17.15 4.26 3.99
N ASN A 165 -16.43 5.31 4.42
CA ASN A 165 -16.32 5.67 5.82
C ASN A 165 -17.64 6.26 6.36
N ALA A 166 -17.68 6.65 7.64
CA ALA A 166 -18.88 7.15 8.29
C ALA A 166 -19.38 8.50 7.72
N ASP A 167 -18.51 9.30 7.09
CA ASP A 167 -18.86 10.52 6.36
C ASP A 167 -19.23 10.26 4.89
N ASN A 168 -19.43 9.00 4.51
CA ASN A 168 -19.72 8.57 3.14
C ASN A 168 -18.62 8.93 2.12
N VAL A 169 -17.36 9.03 2.56
CA VAL A 169 -16.19 9.23 1.70
C VAL A 169 -15.64 7.87 1.25
N ASP A 170 -15.34 7.72 -0.03
CA ASP A 170 -14.57 6.60 -0.57
C ASP A 170 -13.08 6.89 -0.31
N ILE A 171 -12.49 6.19 0.66
CA ILE A 171 -11.12 6.44 1.10
C ILE A 171 -10.13 6.19 -0.06
N ASN A 172 -10.39 5.16 -0.89
CA ASN A 172 -9.55 4.89 -2.06
C ASN A 172 -9.85 5.79 -3.28
N ARG A 173 -10.39 6.98 -3.01
CA ARG A 173 -10.54 8.14 -3.92
C ARG A 173 -10.12 9.44 -3.23
N ASP A 174 -9.47 9.33 -2.06
CA ASP A 174 -9.18 10.49 -1.21
C ASP A 174 -7.67 10.70 -0.92
N HIS A 175 -6.77 9.93 -1.55
CA HIS A 175 -5.33 9.97 -1.25
C HIS A 175 -4.59 11.24 -1.73
N LEU A 176 -5.23 12.09 -2.51
CA LEU A 176 -4.74 13.45 -2.80
C LEU A 176 -5.60 14.52 -2.14
N ALA A 177 -6.93 14.36 -2.12
CA ALA A 177 -7.82 15.33 -1.52
C ALA A 177 -7.73 15.35 0.01
N LEU A 178 -7.44 14.22 0.66
CA LEU A 178 -7.18 14.07 2.10
C LEU A 178 -8.27 14.68 2.99
N VAL A 179 -9.55 14.53 2.60
CA VAL A 179 -10.68 15.06 3.35
C VAL A 179 -11.06 14.18 4.54
N SER A 180 -10.89 12.86 4.41
CA SER A 180 -11.19 11.90 5.48
C SER A 180 -10.04 11.76 6.48
N PRO A 181 -10.32 11.53 7.75
CA PRO A 181 -9.28 11.27 8.75
C PRO A 181 -8.50 9.98 8.43
N GLU A 182 -9.15 8.98 7.86
CA GLU A 182 -8.55 7.70 7.46
C GLU A 182 -7.49 7.90 6.35
N ALA A 183 -7.83 8.63 5.28
CA ALA A 183 -6.86 8.94 4.22
C ALA A 183 -5.69 9.79 4.74
N ARG A 184 -5.96 10.75 5.63
CA ARG A 184 -4.89 11.52 6.30
C ARG A 184 -3.99 10.64 7.15
N THR A 185 -4.53 9.66 7.86
CA THR A 185 -3.74 8.68 8.65
C THR A 185 -2.83 7.85 7.74
N ILE A 186 -3.34 7.31 6.64
CA ILE A 186 -2.53 6.58 5.66
C ILE A 186 -1.44 7.49 5.07
N ALA A 187 -1.79 8.73 4.68
CA ALA A 187 -0.84 9.70 4.14
C ALA A 187 0.25 10.08 5.14
N GLN A 188 -0.09 10.17 6.44
CA GLN A 188 0.86 10.40 7.54
C GLN A 188 1.81 9.22 7.70
N VAL A 189 1.32 7.98 7.71
CA VAL A 189 2.17 6.78 7.78
C VAL A 189 3.15 6.73 6.59
N ILE A 190 2.68 7.01 5.36
CA ILE A 190 3.55 7.05 4.18
C ILE A 190 4.60 8.16 4.29
N ARG A 191 4.25 9.34 4.81
CA ARG A 191 5.20 10.45 5.04
C ARG A 191 6.25 10.10 6.11
N ASP A 192 5.80 9.54 7.22
CA ASP A 192 6.63 9.35 8.41
C ASP A 192 7.56 8.13 8.28
N PHE A 193 7.14 7.09 7.56
CA PHE A 193 7.89 5.84 7.40
C PHE A 193 8.47 5.60 6.01
N ARG A 194 8.05 6.36 5.00
CA ARG A 194 8.57 6.31 3.61
C ARG A 194 8.70 4.89 3.05
N PRO A 195 7.62 4.07 3.07
CA PRO A 195 7.71 2.71 2.56
C PRO A 195 8.11 2.71 1.08
N ASP A 196 9.00 1.78 0.71
CA ASP A 196 9.46 1.62 -0.68
C ASP A 196 8.43 0.90 -1.55
N LEU A 197 7.56 0.09 -0.93
CA LEU A 197 6.46 -0.62 -1.60
C LEU A 197 5.20 -0.57 -0.74
N VAL A 198 4.05 -0.32 -1.37
CA VAL A 198 2.74 -0.30 -0.70
C VAL A 198 1.79 -1.27 -1.40
N VAL A 199 1.21 -2.19 -0.63
CA VAL A 199 0.16 -3.12 -1.05
C VAL A 199 -1.20 -2.58 -0.62
N ASP A 200 -2.11 -2.43 -1.57
CA ASP A 200 -3.48 -1.96 -1.41
C ASP A 200 -4.43 -3.15 -1.59
N ALA A 201 -4.93 -3.72 -0.47
CA ALA A 201 -5.67 -4.97 -0.47
C ALA A 201 -7.19 -4.75 -0.50
N HIS A 202 -7.82 -5.22 -1.58
CA HIS A 202 -9.23 -5.03 -1.93
C HIS A 202 -9.93 -6.31 -2.35
N GLU A 203 -11.25 -6.21 -2.52
CA GLU A 203 -12.10 -7.26 -3.08
C GLU A 203 -13.00 -6.67 -4.16
N ARG A 204 -13.00 -7.26 -5.34
CA ARG A 204 -13.87 -6.84 -6.44
C ARG A 204 -15.22 -7.57 -6.41
N PRO A 205 -16.30 -6.91 -6.80
CA PRO A 205 -17.57 -7.57 -7.08
C PRO A 205 -17.50 -8.36 -8.41
N GLY A 206 -18.47 -9.20 -8.67
CA GLY A 206 -18.67 -9.83 -9.97
C GLY A 206 -18.31 -11.31 -10.00
N ALA A 207 -17.58 -11.78 -11.03
CA ALA A 207 -17.33 -13.20 -11.25
C ALA A 207 -16.40 -13.83 -10.19
N THR A 208 -16.52 -15.14 -9.97
CA THR A 208 -15.65 -15.90 -9.07
C THR A 208 -14.24 -16.11 -9.62
N THR A 209 -14.04 -15.96 -10.92
CA THR A 209 -12.75 -16.09 -11.60
C THR A 209 -12.41 -14.80 -12.34
N PRO A 210 -11.12 -14.45 -12.42
CA PRO A 210 -9.99 -15.10 -11.75
C PRO A 210 -10.09 -14.97 -10.24
N ASP A 211 -9.27 -15.73 -9.49
CA ASP A 211 -9.19 -15.64 -8.03
C ASP A 211 -8.70 -14.25 -7.63
N LEU A 212 -7.77 -13.71 -8.39
CA LEU A 212 -7.12 -12.45 -8.12
C LEU A 212 -6.98 -11.58 -9.37
N GLN A 213 -7.16 -10.29 -9.21
CA GLN A 213 -6.75 -9.29 -10.20
C GLN A 213 -5.75 -8.31 -9.58
N LEU A 214 -4.71 -7.96 -10.34
CA LEU A 214 -3.56 -7.19 -9.88
C LEU A 214 -3.32 -5.99 -10.80
N LEU A 215 -2.80 -4.88 -10.23
CA LEU A 215 -2.40 -3.73 -11.03
C LEU A 215 -1.33 -2.89 -10.34
N TRP A 216 -0.39 -2.38 -11.13
CA TRP A 216 0.64 -1.41 -10.73
C TRP A 216 0.17 0.05 -10.86
N PRO A 217 0.93 1.07 -10.40
CA PRO A 217 0.65 2.47 -10.68
C PRO A 217 0.73 2.77 -12.19
N ARG A 218 -0.39 3.13 -12.80
CA ARG A 218 -0.47 3.36 -14.24
C ARG A 218 -0.40 4.82 -14.65
N ASN A 219 -0.42 5.75 -13.69
CA ASN A 219 -0.32 7.18 -13.93
C ASN A 219 1.02 7.53 -14.61
N LEU A 220 0.97 8.29 -15.70
CA LEU A 220 2.13 8.60 -16.53
C LEU A 220 3.17 9.50 -15.85
N ASN A 221 2.78 10.23 -14.78
CA ASN A 221 3.69 11.08 -14.03
C ASN A 221 4.53 10.34 -12.99
N VAL A 222 4.26 9.06 -12.75
CA VAL A 222 5.11 8.21 -11.90
C VAL A 222 6.50 8.09 -12.50
N TYR A 223 7.54 8.16 -11.67
CA TYR A 223 8.93 7.98 -12.13
C TYR A 223 9.09 6.61 -12.82
N GLY A 224 9.64 6.61 -14.04
CA GLY A 224 9.72 5.41 -14.89
C GLY A 224 10.23 4.17 -14.17
N PRO A 225 11.44 4.18 -13.55
CA PRO A 225 11.98 3.02 -12.83
C PRO A 225 11.09 2.49 -11.70
N VAL A 226 10.37 3.35 -10.97
CA VAL A 226 9.40 2.96 -9.93
C VAL A 226 8.20 2.25 -10.55
N ARG A 227 7.66 2.78 -11.65
CA ARG A 227 6.57 2.16 -12.39
C ARG A 227 6.98 0.82 -13.00
N ASP A 228 8.16 0.75 -13.60
CA ASP A 228 8.67 -0.47 -14.24
C ASP A 228 8.92 -1.59 -13.23
N LEU A 229 9.44 -1.27 -12.04
CA LEU A 229 9.58 -2.25 -10.95
C LEU A 229 8.23 -2.69 -10.38
N SER A 230 7.26 -1.78 -10.26
CA SER A 230 5.89 -2.15 -9.85
C SER A 230 5.22 -3.05 -10.88
N ARG A 231 5.45 -2.80 -12.16
CA ARG A 231 4.98 -3.66 -13.25
C ARG A 231 5.65 -5.03 -13.22
N ALA A 232 6.98 -5.09 -13.03
CA ALA A 232 7.74 -6.33 -12.91
C ALA A 232 7.28 -7.18 -11.71
N LEU A 233 6.89 -6.54 -10.59
CA LEU A 233 6.27 -7.26 -9.47
C LEU A 233 5.00 -7.99 -9.93
N VAL A 234 4.14 -7.36 -10.72
CA VAL A 234 2.90 -7.98 -11.19
C VAL A 234 3.15 -8.99 -12.31
N GLU A 235 3.79 -8.56 -13.42
CA GLU A 235 3.87 -9.33 -14.65
C GLU A 235 4.96 -10.41 -14.63
N ASP A 236 6.13 -10.12 -14.00
CA ASP A 236 7.29 -11.02 -14.01
C ASP A 236 7.38 -11.90 -12.75
N HIS A 237 6.70 -11.51 -11.65
CA HIS A 237 6.79 -12.26 -10.40
C HIS A 237 5.43 -12.85 -9.98
N LEU A 238 4.41 -12.03 -9.69
CA LEU A 238 3.14 -12.53 -9.18
C LEU A 238 2.39 -13.40 -10.20
N PHE A 239 2.47 -13.06 -11.50
CA PHE A 239 1.87 -13.87 -12.56
C PHE A 239 2.58 -15.21 -12.77
N ASP A 240 3.84 -15.34 -12.33
CA ASP A 240 4.55 -16.61 -12.36
C ASP A 240 4.33 -17.40 -11.06
N GLN A 241 4.38 -16.77 -9.89
CA GLN A 241 4.34 -17.46 -8.59
C GLN A 241 2.94 -17.92 -8.18
N LEU A 242 1.92 -17.07 -8.32
CA LEU A 242 0.57 -17.38 -7.88
C LEU A 242 -0.07 -18.55 -8.65
N PRO A 243 0.09 -18.69 -9.98
CA PRO A 243 -0.36 -19.88 -10.70
C PRO A 243 0.36 -21.16 -10.27
N LEU A 244 1.64 -21.11 -9.87
CA LEU A 244 2.36 -22.25 -9.32
C LEU A 244 1.78 -22.70 -7.97
N ALA A 245 1.22 -21.78 -7.20
CA ALA A 245 0.48 -22.07 -5.97
C ALA A 245 -1.00 -22.49 -6.23
N GLY A 246 -1.44 -22.49 -7.49
CA GLY A 246 -2.78 -22.95 -7.88
C GLY A 246 -3.82 -21.84 -8.04
N TRP A 247 -3.42 -20.55 -8.00
CA TRP A 247 -4.33 -19.42 -8.13
C TRP A 247 -4.43 -18.91 -9.56
N SER A 248 -5.63 -18.56 -10.01
CA SER A 248 -5.84 -17.87 -11.28
C SER A 248 -5.71 -16.35 -11.10
N VAL A 249 -4.90 -15.72 -11.96
CA VAL A 249 -4.57 -14.29 -11.88
C VAL A 249 -4.76 -13.60 -13.22
N GLU A 250 -5.23 -12.34 -13.19
CA GLU A 250 -5.35 -11.47 -14.38
C GLU A 250 -5.03 -10.02 -14.00
N LEU A 251 -4.85 -9.17 -15.00
CA LEU A 251 -4.77 -7.73 -14.79
C LEU A 251 -6.14 -7.16 -14.40
N TYR A 252 -6.16 -6.28 -13.42
CA TYR A 252 -7.37 -5.53 -13.07
C TYR A 252 -7.76 -4.60 -14.21
N GLY A 253 -9.03 -4.65 -14.61
CA GLY A 253 -9.52 -3.82 -15.73
C GLY A 253 -9.20 -4.36 -17.13
N ALA A 254 -8.68 -5.57 -17.28
CA ALA A 254 -8.38 -6.20 -18.57
C ALA A 254 -9.61 -6.65 -19.38
N GLY A 255 -10.82 -6.31 -18.96
CA GLY A 255 -12.09 -6.60 -19.66
C GLY A 255 -12.41 -5.59 -20.77
N PRO A 256 -13.56 -5.77 -21.48
CA PRO A 256 -14.01 -4.87 -22.53
C PRO A 256 -14.58 -3.56 -21.93
N GLY A 257 -13.74 -2.76 -21.34
CA GLY A 257 -14.04 -1.46 -20.73
C GLY A 257 -12.89 -0.50 -20.97
N PRO A 258 -13.02 0.77 -20.58
CA PRO A 258 -11.86 1.65 -20.59
C PRO A 258 -10.78 1.01 -19.73
N PRO A 259 -9.57 0.89 -20.27
CA PRO A 259 -8.50 0.28 -19.52
C PRO A 259 -8.23 1.11 -18.28
N GLY A 260 -7.69 0.43 -17.35
CA GLY A 260 -7.13 0.79 -16.08
C GLY A 260 -7.07 2.23 -15.71
N ASP A 261 -7.16 2.40 -14.63
CA ASP A 261 -7.47 3.48 -13.83
C ASP A 261 -6.19 4.27 -13.54
N GLU A 262 -6.02 5.34 -14.27
CA GLU A 262 -4.95 6.33 -14.05
C GLU A 262 -5.24 7.27 -12.88
N ASN A 263 -6.38 7.07 -12.18
CA ASN A 263 -6.86 7.98 -11.15
C ASN A 263 -5.81 8.17 -10.05
N GLU A 264 -5.29 9.36 -10.00
CA GLU A 264 -4.25 9.83 -9.06
C GLU A 264 -4.66 9.77 -7.59
N SER A 265 -5.97 9.74 -7.31
CA SER A 265 -6.52 9.68 -5.96
C SER A 265 -6.64 8.27 -5.39
N MET A 266 -6.36 7.22 -6.18
CA MET A 266 -6.29 5.83 -5.70
C MET A 266 -4.94 5.55 -5.06
N LEU A 267 -4.91 4.76 -3.98
CA LEU A 267 -3.69 4.55 -3.19
C LEU A 267 -2.51 4.09 -4.06
N ARG A 268 -2.70 3.08 -4.93
CA ARG A 268 -1.62 2.57 -5.77
C ARG A 268 -0.98 3.64 -6.66
N ASN A 269 -1.78 4.54 -7.27
CA ASN A 269 -1.25 5.64 -8.09
C ASN A 269 -0.68 6.77 -7.22
N ALA A 270 -1.35 7.12 -6.13
CA ALA A 270 -0.89 8.15 -5.19
C ALA A 270 0.49 7.82 -4.62
N VAL A 271 0.75 6.55 -4.25
CA VAL A 271 2.07 6.14 -3.75
C VAL A 271 3.13 6.16 -4.86
N GLY A 272 2.77 5.78 -6.09
CA GLY A 272 3.66 5.89 -7.25
C GLY A 272 4.08 7.34 -7.53
N LEU A 273 3.13 8.28 -7.46
CA LEU A 273 3.40 9.73 -7.57
C LEU A 273 4.25 10.25 -6.40
N ARG A 274 4.23 9.56 -5.25
CA ARG A 274 5.04 9.85 -4.05
C ARG A 274 6.29 8.98 -3.96
N HIS A 275 6.74 8.43 -5.09
CA HIS A 275 8.02 7.76 -5.29
C HIS A 275 8.14 6.33 -4.73
N ALA A 276 7.07 5.69 -4.27
CA ALA A 276 7.07 4.30 -3.84
C ALA A 276 6.48 3.37 -4.92
N LEU A 277 6.87 2.10 -4.91
CA LEU A 277 6.18 1.07 -5.66
C LEU A 277 4.75 0.92 -5.12
N GLY A 278 3.79 0.64 -6.00
CA GLY A 278 2.40 0.41 -5.62
C GLY A 278 1.87 -0.91 -6.20
N LEU A 279 1.02 -1.58 -5.47
CA LEU A 279 0.34 -2.79 -5.90
C LEU A 279 -1.12 -2.76 -5.45
N LEU A 280 -2.06 -2.83 -6.39
CA LEU A 280 -3.45 -3.14 -6.13
C LEU A 280 -3.65 -4.66 -6.17
N VAL A 281 -4.34 -5.19 -5.18
CA VAL A 281 -4.70 -6.61 -5.05
C VAL A 281 -6.20 -6.73 -4.87
N GLU A 282 -6.89 -7.35 -5.82
CA GLU A 282 -8.35 -7.49 -5.84
C GLU A 282 -8.74 -8.98 -5.84
N SER A 283 -9.09 -9.56 -4.70
CA SER A 283 -9.66 -10.90 -4.69
C SER A 283 -11.12 -10.88 -5.16
N SER A 284 -11.64 -12.04 -5.58
CA SER A 284 -13.05 -12.15 -5.96
C SER A 284 -13.97 -12.21 -4.74
N GLY A 285 -14.71 -11.14 -4.48
CA GLY A 285 -15.67 -11.07 -3.39
C GLY A 285 -16.84 -12.08 -3.45
N GLN A 286 -16.96 -12.81 -4.57
CA GLN A 286 -17.98 -13.87 -4.76
C GLN A 286 -17.50 -15.26 -4.36
N GLN A 287 -16.23 -15.43 -4.04
CA GLN A 287 -15.69 -16.70 -3.55
C GLN A 287 -15.94 -16.88 -2.04
N GLY A 288 -15.77 -18.12 -1.56
CA GLY A 288 -15.81 -18.41 -0.13
C GLY A 288 -14.75 -17.63 0.67
N ALA A 289 -15.09 -17.19 1.86
CA ALA A 289 -14.20 -16.39 2.71
C ALA A 289 -12.81 -17.01 2.90
N PRO A 290 -12.65 -18.35 3.12
CA PRO A 290 -11.34 -18.96 3.25
C PRO A 290 -10.45 -18.81 2.02
N LEU A 291 -11.01 -18.96 0.81
CA LEU A 291 -10.24 -18.80 -0.44
C LEU A 291 -9.79 -17.35 -0.63
N ARG A 292 -10.66 -16.39 -0.34
CA ARG A 292 -10.35 -14.97 -0.44
C ARG A 292 -9.21 -14.56 0.51
N ALA A 293 -9.26 -15.00 1.76
CA ALA A 293 -8.20 -14.74 2.73
C ALA A 293 -6.88 -15.42 2.31
N ALA A 294 -6.95 -16.70 1.90
CA ALA A 294 -5.77 -17.48 1.52
C ALA A 294 -5.04 -16.89 0.31
N VAL A 295 -5.76 -16.43 -0.74
CA VAL A 295 -5.11 -15.84 -1.91
C VAL A 295 -4.44 -14.50 -1.60
N HIS A 296 -5.01 -13.69 -0.71
CA HIS A 296 -4.35 -12.47 -0.23
C HIS A 296 -3.10 -12.78 0.58
N GLN A 297 -3.15 -13.78 1.48
CA GLN A 297 -1.99 -14.18 2.28
C GLN A 297 -0.85 -14.68 1.40
N GLU A 298 -1.15 -15.55 0.42
CA GLU A 298 -0.17 -16.02 -0.55
C GLU A 298 0.45 -14.86 -1.35
N THR A 299 -0.38 -13.90 -1.75
CA THR A 299 0.09 -12.69 -2.44
C THR A 299 1.03 -11.87 -1.56
N MET A 300 0.71 -11.66 -0.27
CA MET A 300 1.58 -10.90 0.66
C MET A 300 2.92 -11.62 0.87
N ASN A 301 2.93 -12.95 0.99
CA ASN A 301 4.15 -13.74 1.09
C ASN A 301 5.02 -13.60 -0.17
N SER A 302 4.41 -13.69 -1.35
CA SER A 302 5.10 -13.55 -2.64
C SER A 302 5.62 -12.12 -2.87
N VAL A 303 4.87 -11.09 -2.44
CA VAL A 303 5.33 -9.69 -2.46
C VAL A 303 6.54 -9.49 -1.54
N LEU A 304 6.54 -10.08 -0.34
CA LEU A 304 7.69 -10.01 0.58
C LEU A 304 8.92 -10.67 -0.03
N GLU A 305 8.76 -11.80 -0.72
CA GLU A 305 9.84 -12.47 -1.45
C GLU A 305 10.41 -11.57 -2.56
N PHE A 306 9.56 -10.98 -3.39
CA PHE A 306 10.00 -10.04 -4.43
C PHE A 306 10.74 -8.85 -3.83
N PHE A 307 10.15 -8.22 -2.80
CA PHE A 307 10.72 -7.07 -2.12
C PHE A 307 12.12 -7.38 -1.59
N TRP A 308 12.30 -8.55 -0.97
CA TRP A 308 13.58 -9.02 -0.48
C TRP A 308 14.58 -9.25 -1.60
N ASN A 309 14.21 -10.03 -2.60
CA ASN A 309 15.10 -10.44 -3.69
C ASN A 309 15.57 -9.27 -4.55
N ARG A 310 14.79 -8.18 -4.60
CA ARG A 310 15.08 -6.99 -5.41
C ARG A 310 15.24 -5.71 -4.60
N SER A 311 15.47 -5.82 -3.28
CA SER A 311 15.57 -4.67 -2.38
C SER A 311 16.57 -3.60 -2.84
N GLY A 312 17.75 -3.99 -3.33
CA GLY A 312 18.75 -3.06 -3.84
C GLY A 312 18.29 -2.26 -5.06
N GLU A 313 17.54 -2.88 -5.99
CA GLU A 313 16.99 -2.21 -7.17
C GLU A 313 15.85 -1.27 -6.75
N ILE A 314 14.97 -1.73 -5.85
CA ILE A 314 13.83 -0.97 -5.34
C ILE A 314 14.33 0.30 -4.62
N VAL A 315 15.23 0.14 -3.63
CA VAL A 315 15.80 1.26 -2.89
C VAL A 315 16.50 2.25 -3.83
N THR A 316 17.23 1.77 -4.83
CA THR A 316 17.89 2.63 -5.83
C THR A 316 16.88 3.46 -6.60
N ALA A 317 15.79 2.86 -7.10
CA ALA A 317 14.77 3.55 -7.87
C ALA A 317 13.99 4.57 -7.03
N VAL A 318 13.57 4.17 -5.82
CA VAL A 318 12.81 5.02 -4.87
C VAL A 318 13.65 6.22 -4.41
N THR A 319 14.93 5.99 -4.08
CA THR A 319 15.84 7.08 -3.65
C THR A 319 16.14 8.06 -4.78
N ALA A 320 16.22 7.61 -6.04
CA ALA A 320 16.50 8.47 -7.17
C ALA A 320 15.28 9.31 -7.61
N ALA A 321 14.06 8.82 -7.38
CA ALA A 321 12.82 9.38 -7.90
C ALA A 321 12.57 10.86 -7.49
N PRO A 322 12.72 11.26 -6.21
CA PRO A 322 12.52 12.65 -5.78
C PRO A 322 13.38 13.65 -6.55
N GLY A 323 14.70 13.39 -6.64
CA GLY A 323 15.64 14.26 -7.34
C GLY A 323 15.41 14.29 -8.85
N ALA A 324 15.03 13.16 -9.45
CA ALA A 324 14.69 13.09 -10.86
C ALA A 324 13.44 13.93 -11.18
N LYS A 325 12.39 13.85 -10.37
CA LYS A 325 11.16 14.62 -10.57
C LYS A 325 11.36 16.12 -10.28
N GLU A 326 12.18 16.47 -9.30
CA GLU A 326 12.61 17.85 -9.07
C GLU A 326 13.33 18.42 -10.31
N ALA A 327 14.28 17.66 -10.90
CA ALA A 327 14.97 18.07 -12.12
C ALA A 327 14.00 18.22 -13.30
N THR A 328 13.09 17.26 -13.49
CA THR A 328 12.04 17.34 -14.53
C THR A 328 11.20 18.62 -14.39
N GLY A 329 10.78 18.96 -13.16
CA GLY A 329 10.02 20.17 -12.89
C GLY A 329 10.80 21.46 -13.12
N ARG A 330 12.09 21.49 -12.76
CA ARG A 330 13.01 22.62 -12.98
C ARG A 330 13.23 22.86 -14.46
N ASP A 331 13.58 21.80 -15.18
CA ASP A 331 13.98 21.89 -16.58
C ASP A 331 12.78 21.89 -17.53
N ARG A 332 11.59 21.54 -17.03
CA ARG A 332 10.35 21.38 -17.80
C ARG A 332 10.56 20.50 -19.04
N SER A 333 11.37 19.46 -18.85
CA SER A 333 11.92 18.62 -19.93
C SER A 333 10.94 17.54 -20.41
N GLU A 334 9.88 17.30 -19.63
CA GLU A 334 8.85 16.30 -19.91
C GLU A 334 7.47 16.97 -19.78
N PRO A 335 6.48 16.54 -20.59
CA PRO A 335 5.10 16.97 -20.39
C PRO A 335 4.55 16.42 -19.07
N PHE A 336 3.57 17.14 -18.50
CA PHE A 336 2.78 16.64 -17.38
C PHE A 336 1.42 16.16 -17.90
N TYR A 337 1.01 15.00 -17.47
CA TYR A 337 -0.22 14.33 -17.90
C TYR A 337 -1.31 14.48 -16.83
N LEU A 338 -2.34 15.29 -17.10
CA LEU A 338 -3.50 15.43 -16.20
C LEU A 338 -4.39 14.20 -16.22
N PHE A 339 -4.31 13.40 -17.28
CA PHE A 339 -5.02 12.14 -17.49
C PHE A 339 -4.14 11.17 -18.26
N GLY A 340 -4.60 9.94 -18.40
CA GLY A 340 -3.93 8.93 -19.19
C GLY A 340 -3.09 7.95 -18.39
N ALA A 341 -2.99 6.75 -18.92
CA ALA A 341 -2.25 5.62 -18.38
C ALA A 341 -1.27 5.07 -19.42
N ASP A 342 -0.41 4.16 -19.03
CA ASP A 342 0.55 3.50 -19.92
C ASP A 342 -0.10 2.64 -21.01
N ASP A 343 -1.42 2.36 -20.91
CA ASP A 343 -2.24 1.68 -21.93
C ASP A 343 -3.37 2.52 -22.49
N ASN A 344 -3.53 3.77 -22.01
CA ASN A 344 -4.58 4.68 -22.43
C ASN A 344 -4.02 6.10 -22.60
N ALA A 345 -3.57 6.41 -23.80
CA ALA A 345 -2.95 7.69 -24.11
C ALA A 345 -3.91 8.88 -23.86
N PRO A 346 -3.45 9.95 -23.19
CA PRO A 346 -4.23 11.15 -22.99
C PRO A 346 -4.44 11.92 -24.32
N THR A 347 -5.52 12.71 -24.39
CA THR A 347 -5.75 13.65 -25.47
C THR A 347 -4.89 14.91 -25.30
N PRO A 348 -4.60 15.69 -26.36
CA PRO A 348 -3.72 16.86 -26.26
C PRO A 348 -4.14 17.91 -25.23
N ASP A 349 -5.44 18.07 -24.98
CA ASP A 349 -6.00 18.99 -23.98
C ASP A 349 -5.83 18.48 -22.53
N GLN A 350 -5.38 17.24 -22.36
CA GLN A 350 -5.07 16.62 -21.08
C GLN A 350 -3.58 16.63 -20.75
N ILE A 351 -2.78 17.31 -21.59
CA ILE A 351 -1.32 17.35 -21.47
C ILE A 351 -0.89 18.81 -21.26
N LEU A 352 -0.10 19.04 -20.23
CA LEU A 352 0.60 20.32 -20.04
C LEU A 352 2.01 20.21 -20.67
N ASP A 353 2.22 20.84 -21.84
CA ASP A 353 3.47 20.78 -22.57
C ASP A 353 3.84 22.16 -23.14
N PRO A 354 4.89 22.83 -22.62
CA PRO A 354 5.59 22.49 -21.39
C PRO A 354 4.71 22.72 -20.14
N PRO A 355 4.93 21.95 -19.04
CA PRO A 355 4.20 22.19 -17.79
C PRO A 355 4.52 23.57 -17.20
N PRO A 356 3.65 24.15 -16.36
CA PRO A 356 3.97 25.34 -15.58
C PRO A 356 5.23 25.14 -14.74
N CYS A 357 5.97 26.21 -14.46
CA CYS A 357 7.10 26.16 -13.51
C CYS A 357 6.64 26.33 -12.05
N ALA A 358 5.48 26.92 -11.84
CA ALA A 358 4.88 27.12 -10.54
C ALA A 358 3.37 27.41 -10.65
N TYR A 359 2.68 27.36 -9.52
CA TYR A 359 1.32 27.86 -9.35
C TYR A 359 1.29 28.91 -8.24
N ALA A 360 0.68 30.06 -8.53
CA ALA A 360 0.44 31.10 -7.54
C ALA A 360 -0.90 30.86 -6.84
N LEU A 361 -0.89 30.87 -5.53
CA LEU A 361 -2.03 30.67 -4.66
C LEU A 361 -2.27 31.86 -3.75
N SER A 362 -3.54 32.16 -3.45
CA SER A 362 -3.87 33.09 -2.39
C SER A 362 -3.66 32.46 -1.00
N THR A 363 -3.58 33.28 0.04
CA THR A 363 -3.48 32.81 1.43
C THR A 363 -4.67 31.91 1.83
N GLU A 364 -5.88 32.20 1.33
CA GLU A 364 -7.06 31.38 1.57
C GLU A 364 -6.93 29.99 0.92
N GLN A 365 -6.43 29.93 -0.31
CA GLN A 365 -6.17 28.65 -1.01
C GLN A 365 -5.12 27.82 -0.29
N VAL A 366 -4.06 28.44 0.21
CA VAL A 366 -3.03 27.76 1.03
C VAL A 366 -3.64 27.19 2.32
N THR A 367 -4.51 27.95 2.98
CA THR A 367 -5.23 27.45 4.17
C THR A 367 -6.08 26.23 3.83
N THR A 368 -6.75 26.25 2.69
CA THR A 368 -7.53 25.07 2.20
C THR A 368 -6.67 23.86 1.92
N LEU A 369 -5.41 24.06 1.47
CA LEU A 369 -4.44 23.00 1.14
C LEU A 369 -3.55 22.60 2.32
N GLN A 370 -3.79 23.08 3.54
CA GLN A 370 -2.87 22.86 4.67
C GLN A 370 -2.56 21.38 4.93
N SER A 371 -3.58 20.50 4.83
CA SER A 371 -3.38 19.06 4.99
C SER A 371 -2.49 18.48 3.88
N GLN A 372 -2.72 18.87 2.62
CA GLN A 372 -1.94 18.43 1.47
C GLN A 372 -0.50 18.93 1.56
N ILE A 373 -0.30 20.20 1.88
CA ILE A 373 1.04 20.79 2.06
C ILE A 373 1.82 19.99 3.11
N THR A 374 1.20 19.69 4.25
CA THR A 374 1.87 18.98 5.35
C THR A 374 2.08 17.49 5.06
N LEU A 375 1.05 16.79 4.59
CA LEU A 375 1.07 15.32 4.46
C LEU A 375 1.69 14.84 3.15
N LEU A 376 1.69 15.68 2.11
CA LEU A 376 2.38 15.41 0.84
C LEU A 376 3.73 16.14 0.75
N GLU A 377 4.18 16.79 1.83
CA GLU A 377 5.48 17.48 1.92
C GLU A 377 5.70 18.53 0.81
N LEU A 378 4.65 19.29 0.44
CA LEU A 378 4.75 20.31 -0.59
C LEU A 378 5.57 21.50 -0.10
N GLN A 379 6.56 21.91 -0.90
CA GLN A 379 7.36 23.11 -0.64
C GLN A 379 6.62 24.34 -1.18
N THR A 380 6.57 25.38 -0.37
CA THR A 380 5.90 26.64 -0.70
C THR A 380 6.80 27.81 -0.39
N GLU A 381 6.73 28.89 -1.18
CA GLU A 381 7.46 30.12 -0.95
C GLU A 381 6.56 31.36 -1.04
N THR A 382 6.89 32.41 -0.31
CA THR A 382 6.10 33.66 -0.30
C THR A 382 6.28 34.40 -1.65
N ASP A 383 5.17 34.83 -2.25
CA ASP A 383 5.12 35.66 -3.45
C ASP A 383 4.21 36.88 -3.22
N GLY A 384 4.81 37.99 -2.82
CA GLY A 384 4.05 39.18 -2.46
C GLY A 384 3.05 38.93 -1.31
N SER A 385 1.77 39.03 -1.62
CA SER A 385 0.67 38.70 -0.66
C SER A 385 0.16 37.25 -0.79
N GLY A 386 0.73 36.48 -1.70
CA GLY A 386 0.36 35.10 -1.97
C GLY A 386 1.52 34.12 -1.72
N VAL A 387 1.36 32.94 -2.28
CA VAL A 387 2.33 31.83 -2.16
C VAL A 387 2.53 31.17 -3.52
N LEU A 388 3.76 30.84 -3.85
CA LEU A 388 4.10 29.97 -4.97
C LEU A 388 4.28 28.54 -4.50
N VAL A 389 3.72 27.61 -5.28
CA VAL A 389 4.03 26.18 -5.23
C VAL A 389 4.80 25.87 -6.50
N ARG A 390 6.10 25.69 -6.38
CA ARG A 390 6.99 25.48 -7.52
C ARG A 390 6.94 24.02 -7.98
N MET A 391 7.22 23.81 -9.28
CA MET A 391 7.31 22.47 -9.84
C MET A 391 8.71 21.83 -9.66
N ASP A 392 9.76 22.63 -9.40
CA ASP A 392 11.11 22.16 -9.13
C ASP A 392 11.29 21.68 -7.68
N GLN A 393 10.50 20.69 -7.31
CA GLN A 393 10.51 20.05 -6.00
C GLN A 393 10.21 18.55 -6.11
N PRO A 394 10.58 17.71 -5.11
CA PRO A 394 10.35 16.27 -5.12
C PRO A 394 8.89 15.88 -5.41
N MET A 395 7.93 16.57 -4.80
CA MET A 395 6.50 16.31 -4.94
C MET A 395 5.86 16.94 -6.20
N MET A 396 6.66 17.32 -7.19
CA MET A 396 6.17 17.81 -8.48
C MET A 396 5.03 16.94 -9.08
N PRO A 397 5.08 15.60 -9.00
CA PRO A 397 4.06 14.77 -9.64
C PRO A 397 2.64 14.91 -9.08
N VAL A 398 2.46 15.49 -7.89
CA VAL A 398 1.12 15.65 -7.27
C VAL A 398 0.58 17.08 -7.42
N ILE A 399 1.42 18.06 -7.69
CA ILE A 399 1.05 19.49 -7.63
C ILE A 399 -0.08 19.84 -8.60
N PRO A 400 0.02 19.56 -9.92
CA PRO A 400 -1.05 19.93 -10.85
C PRO A 400 -2.39 19.27 -10.54
N PHE A 401 -2.42 18.04 -10.02
CA PHE A 401 -3.67 17.41 -9.62
C PHE A 401 -4.39 18.14 -8.48
N LEU A 402 -3.66 18.88 -7.67
CA LEU A 402 -4.22 19.63 -6.55
C LEU A 402 -4.68 21.03 -6.95
N VAL A 403 -4.01 21.67 -7.94
CA VAL A 403 -4.14 23.11 -8.18
C VAL A 403 -4.36 23.51 -9.63
N ASP A 404 -4.17 22.62 -10.63
CA ASP A 404 -4.39 22.97 -12.04
C ASP A 404 -5.89 22.93 -12.36
N PRO A 405 -6.45 23.95 -13.04
CA PRO A 405 -7.86 23.98 -13.41
C PRO A 405 -8.27 22.86 -14.39
N GLY A 406 -7.32 22.28 -15.13
CA GLY A 406 -7.55 21.16 -16.03
C GLY A 406 -7.57 19.79 -15.35
N ALA A 407 -7.19 19.70 -14.07
CA ALA A 407 -7.19 18.45 -13.32
C ALA A 407 -8.61 17.95 -13.03
N ARG A 408 -8.74 16.65 -12.74
CA ARG A 408 -10.03 15.95 -12.50
C ARG A 408 -10.88 16.55 -11.37
N GLY A 409 -10.28 17.14 -10.39
CA GLY A 409 -10.99 17.73 -9.25
C GLY A 409 -10.00 18.45 -8.34
N PRO A 410 -9.42 19.57 -8.82
CA PRO A 410 -8.42 20.28 -8.03
C PRO A 410 -9.03 20.77 -6.72
N ARG A 411 -8.24 20.74 -5.64
CA ARG A 411 -8.66 21.22 -4.33
C ARG A 411 -8.86 22.73 -4.32
N VAL A 412 -8.02 23.44 -5.08
CA VAL A 412 -8.12 24.88 -5.34
C VAL A 412 -7.64 25.12 -6.78
N THR A 413 -7.99 26.27 -7.35
CA THR A 413 -7.50 26.65 -8.67
C THR A 413 -6.39 27.68 -8.54
N GLY A 414 -5.16 27.25 -8.77
CA GLY A 414 -3.97 28.09 -8.80
C GLY A 414 -3.80 28.83 -10.12
N LEU A 415 -3.08 29.94 -10.10
CA LEU A 415 -2.68 30.66 -11.31
C LEU A 415 -1.34 30.10 -11.80
N ALA A 416 -1.36 29.41 -12.94
CA ALA A 416 -0.16 28.85 -13.54
C ALA A 416 0.87 29.94 -13.93
N ARG A 417 2.15 29.70 -13.67
CA ARG A 417 3.29 30.50 -14.09
C ARG A 417 4.02 29.78 -15.23
N LEU A 418 4.16 30.41 -16.37
CA LEU A 418 4.66 29.78 -17.60
C LEU A 418 6.02 30.28 -18.04
N SER A 419 6.36 31.53 -17.74
CA SER A 419 7.63 32.14 -18.17
C SER A 419 8.70 32.08 -17.07
N ALA A 420 9.98 32.06 -17.49
CA ALA A 420 11.09 32.09 -16.55
C ALA A 420 11.04 33.34 -15.63
N VAL A 421 10.60 34.49 -16.16
CA VAL A 421 10.44 35.73 -15.38
C VAL A 421 9.38 35.59 -14.29
N GLU A 422 8.25 34.94 -14.61
CA GLU A 422 7.17 34.68 -13.63
C GLU A 422 7.58 33.66 -12.56
N CYS A 423 8.55 32.80 -12.88
CA CYS A 423 9.05 31.76 -11.96
C CYS A 423 10.26 32.23 -11.15
N GLY A 424 10.68 33.49 -11.30
CA GLY A 424 11.81 34.01 -10.56
C GLY A 424 13.16 33.36 -10.93
N ALA A 425 13.25 32.70 -12.08
CA ALA A 425 14.53 32.23 -12.61
C ALA A 425 15.37 33.42 -13.10
N PRO A 426 16.69 33.43 -12.83
CA PRO A 426 17.57 34.52 -13.25
C PRO A 426 17.69 34.67 -14.77
#